data_64f54fdf3d070fedcc7182638741842d
#
_entry.id   64f54fdf3d070fedcc7182638741842d
#
_cell.length_a   1.000
_cell.length_b   1.000
_cell.length_c   1.000
_cell.angle_alpha   90.00
_cell.angle_beta   90.00
_cell.angle_gamma   90.00
#
_symmetry.space_group_name_H-M   'P 1'
#
loop_
_entity.id
_entity.type
_entity.pdbx_description
1 polymer ?
#
loop_
_entity_poly.entity_id
_entity_poly.type
_entity_poly.pdbx_seq_one_letter_code
_entity_poly.pdbx_strand_id
1 'polypeptide(L)'
;MKIREVQDRTAPLMTALLAVWEKSVRATHTFLSEEEIEHIKTYVPTAFHSVQHLLTAETASGEPVAFMGITGNRLEMLFLLPEVRGQGLG
;
A
#
# COMPACT_ATOMS: atom_id res chain seq x y z
N MET A 1 -14.93 3.97 6.73
CA MET A 1 -13.73 3.30 6.20
C MET A 1 -13.35 2.16 7.13
N LYS A 2 -13.04 1.01 6.60
CA LYS A 2 -12.79 -0.20 7.39
C LYS A 2 -11.32 -0.59 7.31
N ILE A 3 -10.72 -0.87 8.46
CA ILE A 3 -9.33 -1.36 8.55
C ILE A 3 -9.39 -2.83 8.90
N ARG A 4 -8.65 -3.66 8.15
CA ARG A 4 -8.58 -5.09 8.45
C ARG A 4 -7.18 -5.64 8.18
N GLU A 5 -6.84 -6.71 8.89
CA GLU A 5 -5.63 -7.45 8.59
C GLU A 5 -5.91 -8.43 7.46
N VAL A 6 -4.99 -8.49 6.49
CA VAL A 6 -5.11 -9.38 5.33
C VAL A 6 -4.68 -10.77 5.74
N GLN A 7 -5.62 -11.72 5.71
CA GLN A 7 -5.34 -13.11 6.03
C GLN A 7 -4.83 -13.87 4.82
N ASP A 8 -5.40 -13.59 3.63
CA ASP A 8 -5.01 -14.25 2.40
C ASP A 8 -4.54 -13.21 1.40
N ARG A 9 -3.25 -13.25 1.08
CA ARG A 9 -2.61 -12.26 0.19
C ARG A 9 -2.77 -12.72 -1.26
N THR A 10 -4.00 -12.63 -1.76
CA THR A 10 -4.34 -13.07 -3.11
C THR A 10 -3.75 -12.15 -4.16
N ALA A 11 -3.58 -12.67 -5.39
CA ALA A 11 -3.04 -11.87 -6.49
C ALA A 11 -3.93 -10.66 -6.82
N PRO A 12 -5.27 -10.76 -6.88
CA PRO A 12 -6.10 -9.57 -7.11
C PRO A 12 -5.91 -8.49 -6.04
N LEU A 13 -5.82 -8.89 -4.76
CA LEU A 13 -5.61 -7.93 -3.69
C LEU A 13 -4.23 -7.28 -3.81
N MET A 14 -3.19 -8.08 -4.08
CA MET A 14 -1.84 -7.54 -4.23
C MET A 14 -1.76 -6.57 -5.39
N THR A 15 -2.46 -6.84 -6.49
CA THR A 15 -2.55 -5.92 -7.62
C THR A 15 -3.20 -4.61 -7.22
N ALA A 16 -4.27 -4.67 -6.42
CA ALA A 16 -4.95 -3.46 -5.95
C ALA A 16 -4.05 -2.64 -5.03
N LEU A 17 -3.30 -3.30 -4.15
CA LEU A 17 -2.36 -2.60 -3.25
C LEU A 17 -1.20 -1.99 -4.02
N LEU A 18 -0.74 -2.65 -5.09
CA LEU A 18 0.30 -2.10 -5.94
C LEU A 18 -0.16 -0.80 -6.60
N ALA A 19 -1.44 -0.72 -6.99
CA ALA A 19 -2.01 0.50 -7.55
C ALA A 19 -2.04 1.62 -6.49
N VAL A 20 -2.36 1.31 -5.24
CA VAL A 20 -2.31 2.28 -4.14
C VAL A 20 -0.89 2.78 -3.96
N TRP A 21 0.09 1.88 -3.96
CA TRP A 21 1.51 2.24 -3.84
C TRP A 21 1.91 3.22 -4.95
N GLU A 22 1.59 2.88 -6.19
CA GLU A 22 2.01 3.69 -7.33
C GLU A 22 1.41 5.08 -7.28
N LYS A 23 0.11 5.20 -7.00
CA LYS A 23 -0.56 6.49 -6.91
C LYS A 23 0.00 7.33 -5.77
N SER A 24 0.31 6.69 -4.64
CA SER A 24 0.90 7.38 -3.50
C SER A 24 2.29 7.92 -3.82
N VAL A 25 3.12 7.09 -4.45
CA VAL A 25 4.49 7.47 -4.79
C VAL A 25 4.51 8.59 -5.84
N ARG A 26 3.68 8.49 -6.87
CA ARG A 26 3.62 9.52 -7.91
C ARG A 26 3.18 10.86 -7.36
N ALA A 27 2.36 10.85 -6.31
CA ALA A 27 1.88 12.10 -5.71
C ALA A 27 2.92 12.76 -4.80
N THR A 28 3.83 11.98 -4.20
CA THR A 28 4.74 12.50 -3.17
C THR A 28 6.21 12.44 -3.53
N HIS A 29 6.61 11.54 -4.42
CA HIS A 29 8.01 11.34 -4.78
C HIS A 29 8.28 11.92 -6.17
N THR A 30 8.14 13.24 -6.30
CA THR A 30 8.28 13.92 -7.59
C THR A 30 9.71 13.91 -8.13
N PHE A 31 10.69 13.55 -7.30
CA PHE A 31 12.08 13.44 -7.73
C PHE A 31 12.39 12.11 -8.41
N LEU A 32 11.46 11.14 -8.39
CA LEU A 32 11.67 9.86 -9.06
C LEU A 32 11.23 9.94 -10.52
N SER A 33 12.05 9.39 -11.41
CA SER A 33 11.71 9.29 -12.83
C SER A 33 10.72 8.14 -13.07
N GLU A 34 10.09 8.13 -14.24
CA GLU A 34 9.23 7.01 -14.66
C GLU A 34 9.98 5.68 -14.59
N GLU A 35 11.22 5.66 -15.06
CA GLU A 35 12.04 4.44 -15.06
C GLU A 35 12.29 3.95 -13.64
N GLU A 36 12.58 4.87 -12.73
CA GLU A 36 12.81 4.52 -11.33
C GLU A 36 11.56 3.96 -10.67
N ILE A 37 10.41 4.58 -10.93
CA ILE A 37 9.13 4.10 -10.38
C ILE A 37 8.83 2.69 -10.92
N GLU A 38 8.98 2.47 -12.22
CA GLU A 38 8.73 1.14 -12.81
C GLU A 38 9.69 0.09 -12.27
N HIS A 39 10.94 0.47 -12.04
CA HIS A 39 11.92 -0.45 -11.47
C HIS A 39 11.56 -0.85 -10.05
N ILE A 40 11.26 0.12 -9.19
CA ILE A 40 10.88 -0.14 -7.79
C ILE A 40 9.59 -0.96 -7.74
N LYS A 41 8.66 -0.67 -8.64
CA LYS A 41 7.37 -1.36 -8.72
C LYS A 41 7.53 -2.88 -8.87
N THR A 42 8.60 -3.33 -9.50
CA THR A 42 8.84 -4.77 -9.67
C THR A 42 9.18 -5.47 -8.36
N TYR A 43 9.65 -4.73 -7.35
CA TYR A 43 10.02 -5.29 -6.05
C TYR A 43 8.92 -5.18 -5.00
N VAL A 44 7.94 -4.29 -5.22
CA VAL A 44 6.91 -4.01 -4.21
C VAL A 44 6.08 -5.25 -3.86
N PRO A 45 5.66 -6.10 -4.82
CA PRO A 45 4.91 -7.31 -4.46
C PRO A 45 5.68 -8.23 -3.50
N THR A 46 6.99 -8.32 -3.63
CA THR A 46 7.81 -9.10 -2.70
C THR A 46 7.69 -8.55 -1.28
N ALA A 47 7.66 -7.22 -1.15
CA ALA A 47 7.49 -6.59 0.16
C ALA A 47 6.13 -6.92 0.77
N PHE A 48 5.06 -6.98 -0.03
CA PHE A 48 3.73 -7.35 0.47
C PHE A 48 3.73 -8.75 1.07
N HIS A 49 4.54 -9.66 0.55
CA HIS A 49 4.58 -11.03 1.04
C HIS A 49 5.57 -11.23 2.17
N SER A 50 6.52 -10.29 2.36
CA SER A 50 7.57 -10.46 3.35
C SER A 50 7.20 -9.91 4.73
N VAL A 51 6.26 -8.98 4.83
CA VAL A 51 5.88 -8.43 6.13
C VAL A 51 5.05 -9.43 6.91
N GLN A 52 5.21 -9.42 8.23
CA GLN A 52 4.51 -10.33 9.13
C GLN A 52 2.99 -10.03 9.12
N HIS A 53 2.62 -8.77 9.26
CA HIS A 53 1.23 -8.33 9.27
C HIS A 53 1.02 -7.32 8.15
N LEU A 54 0.03 -7.57 7.32
CA LEU A 54 -0.37 -6.66 6.24
C LEU A 54 -1.80 -6.21 6.52
N LEU A 55 -1.99 -4.90 6.66
CA LEU A 55 -3.30 -4.32 6.97
C LEU A 55 -3.72 -3.41 5.83
N THR A 56 -5.03 -3.35 5.57
CA THR A 56 -5.59 -2.44 4.56
C THR A 56 -6.68 -1.59 5.18
N ALA A 57 -6.83 -0.38 4.66
CA ALA A 57 -8.00 0.46 4.90
C ALA A 57 -8.82 0.44 3.62
N GLU A 58 -10.11 0.14 3.74
CA GLU A 58 -10.99 -0.08 2.58
C GLU A 58 -12.23 0.78 2.68
N THR A 59 -12.75 1.17 1.51
CA THR A 59 -14.03 1.87 1.43
C THR A 59 -15.17 0.91 1.77
N ALA A 60 -16.41 1.46 1.86
CA ALA A 60 -17.59 0.63 2.10
C ALA A 60 -17.79 -0.41 1.01
N SER A 61 -17.32 -0.15 -0.21
CA SER A 61 -17.41 -1.11 -1.32
C SER A 61 -16.26 -2.11 -1.35
N GLY A 62 -15.31 -2.01 -0.40
CA GLY A 62 -14.21 -2.96 -0.29
C GLY A 62 -12.97 -2.60 -1.08
N GLU A 63 -12.88 -1.38 -1.62
CA GLU A 63 -11.71 -0.95 -2.37
C GLU A 63 -10.61 -0.48 -1.43
N PRO A 64 -9.37 -1.00 -1.54
CA PRO A 64 -8.26 -0.52 -0.73
C PRO A 64 -7.90 0.93 -1.07
N VAL A 65 -7.72 1.74 -0.04
CA VAL A 65 -7.28 3.14 -0.20
C VAL A 65 -5.98 3.39 0.56
N ALA A 66 -5.55 2.44 1.37
CA ALA A 66 -4.30 2.52 2.11
C ALA A 66 -3.87 1.13 2.52
N PHE A 67 -2.58 0.97 2.80
CA PHE A 67 -2.09 -0.27 3.38
C PHE A 67 -0.89 0.00 4.29
N MET A 68 -0.63 -0.94 5.19
CA MET A 68 0.43 -0.86 6.18
C MET A 68 1.03 -2.24 6.36
N GLY A 69 2.35 -2.32 6.46
CA GLY A 69 3.06 -3.57 6.72
C GLY A 69 3.84 -3.46 8.01
N ILE A 70 3.71 -4.47 8.88
CA ILE A 70 4.37 -4.50 10.19
C ILE A 70 5.10 -5.82 10.33
N THR A 71 6.34 -5.77 10.83
CA THR A 71 7.10 -6.97 11.20
C THR A 71 7.58 -6.79 12.63
N GLY A 72 7.18 -7.70 13.51
CA GLY A 72 7.41 -7.53 14.94
C GLY A 72 6.68 -6.30 15.45
N ASN A 73 7.41 -5.35 16.03
CA ASN A 73 6.84 -4.08 16.46
C ASN A 73 7.30 -2.92 15.57
N ARG A 74 7.80 -3.21 14.37
CA ARG A 74 8.31 -2.20 13.46
C ARG A 74 7.38 -2.00 12.27
N LEU A 75 7.02 -0.73 12.02
CA LEU A 75 6.28 -0.34 10.82
C LEU A 75 7.26 -0.36 9.63
N GLU A 76 7.01 -1.25 8.68
CA GLU A 76 7.88 -1.40 7.51
C GLU A 76 7.42 -0.53 6.34
N MET A 77 6.10 -0.34 6.20
CA MET A 77 5.55 0.45 5.11
C MET A 77 4.18 1.02 5.49
N LEU A 78 3.89 2.21 4.95
CA LEU A 78 2.59 2.86 5.11
C LEU A 78 2.36 3.74 3.88
N PHE A 79 1.35 3.41 3.09
CA PHE A 79 1.02 4.17 1.88
C PHE A 79 -0.48 4.42 1.81
N LEU A 80 -0.85 5.64 1.45
CA LEU A 80 -2.23 6.08 1.34
C LEU A 80 -2.46 6.72 -0.02
N LEU A 81 -3.65 6.52 -0.59
CA LEU A 81 -4.04 7.28 -1.77
C LEU A 81 -4.05 8.77 -1.41
N PRO A 82 -3.64 9.65 -2.36
CA PRO A 82 -3.60 11.09 -2.07
C PRO A 82 -4.92 11.64 -1.56
N GLU A 83 -6.04 11.17 -2.09
CA GLU A 83 -7.35 11.69 -1.75
C GLU A 83 -7.81 11.34 -0.34
N VAL A 84 -7.18 10.38 0.34
CA VAL A 84 -7.56 10.04 1.72
C VAL A 84 -6.59 10.55 2.76
N ARG A 85 -5.55 11.28 2.34
CA ARG A 85 -4.62 11.89 3.29
C ARG A 85 -5.32 12.99 4.07
N GLY A 86 -4.99 13.08 5.36
CA GLY A 86 -5.62 14.06 6.22
C GLY A 86 -6.99 13.65 6.74
N GLN A 87 -7.42 12.43 6.48
CA GLN A 87 -8.69 11.92 6.99
C GLN A 87 -8.53 11.03 8.22
N GLY A 88 -7.43 11.17 8.94
CA GLY A 88 -7.21 10.46 10.18
C GLY A 88 -6.67 9.05 10.04
N LEU A 89 -6.25 8.65 8.86
CA LEU A 89 -5.67 7.31 8.63
C LEU A 89 -4.18 7.25 8.95
N GLY A 90 -3.52 8.35 8.82
CA GLY A 90 -2.09 8.42 9.11
C GLY A 90 -1.86 8.77 10.57
#